data_70ced8b70d63a3e2935eafe41326f980
#
_entry.id   70ced8b70d63a3e2935eafe41326f980
#
_cell.length_a   1.000
_cell.length_b   1.000
_cell.length_c   1.000
_cell.angle_alpha   90.00
_cell.angle_beta   90.00
_cell.angle_gamma   90.00
#
_symmetry.space_group_name_H-M   'P 1'
#
loop_
_entity.id
_entity.type
_entity.pdbx_description
1 polymer ?
#
loop_
_entity_poly.entity_id
_entity_poly.type
_entity_poly.pdbx_seq_one_letter_code
_entity_poly.pdbx_strand_id
1 'polypeptide(L)'
;MKIQPEELVENGFEIADRMDHKNLIPFVQLYIRKRTISFLFYYSVNLFLVCWIILQFYLMSSSSGISIGHGFNLASNGILFAFLIIPLHEGIHALAYKSLGAVKTSFDVNWMKFYFLAIADRFVASRREFPIVAIAPFAFISLILLVLYFVTTGDWQITWLFTLFTHTACCSGDFALLSYFDFHSDKEMVTYDDRLTGESWFYKKPF
;
A
#
# COMPACT_ATOMS: atom_id res chain seq x y z
N MET A 1 -8.91 -12.48 -23.90
CA MET A 1 -8.33 -11.19 -24.36
C MET A 1 -8.70 -10.17 -23.29
N LYS A 2 -7.78 -9.34 -22.80
CA LYS A 2 -8.12 -8.29 -21.83
C LYS A 2 -8.77 -7.12 -22.57
N ILE A 3 -9.82 -6.55 -21.96
CA ILE A 3 -10.49 -5.35 -22.45
C ILE A 3 -9.48 -4.20 -22.45
N GLN A 4 -9.46 -3.45 -23.54
CA GLN A 4 -8.67 -2.21 -23.65
C GLN A 4 -9.47 -1.02 -23.09
N PRO A 5 -8.82 0.06 -22.61
CA PRO A 5 -9.53 1.22 -22.10
C PRO A 5 -10.59 1.80 -23.06
N GLU A 6 -10.32 1.77 -24.35
CA GLU A 6 -11.24 2.27 -25.40
C GLU A 6 -12.52 1.44 -25.52
N GLU A 7 -12.44 0.16 -25.20
CA GLU A 7 -13.55 -0.79 -25.30
C GLU A 7 -14.48 -0.77 -24.08
N LEU A 8 -14.09 -0.08 -22.98
CA LEU A 8 -14.84 -0.11 -21.71
C LEU A 8 -16.27 0.40 -21.90
N VAL A 9 -16.47 1.52 -22.59
CA VAL A 9 -17.81 2.10 -22.79
C VAL A 9 -18.68 1.17 -23.65
N GLU A 10 -18.12 0.57 -24.69
CA GLU A 10 -18.82 -0.37 -25.55
C GLU A 10 -19.20 -1.67 -24.79
N ASN A 11 -18.41 -2.03 -23.78
CA ASN A 11 -18.71 -3.16 -22.91
C ASN A 11 -19.66 -2.79 -21.75
N GLY A 12 -20.26 -1.59 -21.76
CA GLY A 12 -21.27 -1.17 -20.80
C GLY A 12 -20.73 -0.61 -19.49
N PHE A 13 -19.43 -0.28 -19.44
CA PHE A 13 -18.85 0.42 -18.31
C PHE A 13 -19.05 1.94 -18.45
N GLU A 14 -19.34 2.61 -17.35
CA GLU A 14 -19.40 4.07 -17.24
C GLU A 14 -18.31 4.59 -16.30
N ILE A 15 -17.86 5.82 -16.50
CA ILE A 15 -16.87 6.45 -15.62
C ILE A 15 -17.50 6.61 -14.23
N ALA A 16 -16.81 6.05 -13.22
CA ALA A 16 -17.20 6.18 -11.83
C ALA A 16 -16.46 7.34 -11.15
N ASP A 17 -15.14 7.42 -11.37
CA ASP A 17 -14.29 8.42 -10.73
C ASP A 17 -12.97 8.57 -11.51
N ARG A 18 -12.21 9.59 -11.15
CA ARG A 18 -10.92 9.92 -11.73
C ARG A 18 -10.00 10.48 -10.66
N MET A 19 -8.77 9.99 -10.59
CA MET A 19 -7.78 10.39 -9.60
C MET A 19 -6.53 10.93 -10.29
N ASP A 20 -6.22 12.19 -10.04
CA ASP A 20 -4.98 12.84 -10.51
C ASP A 20 -3.80 12.38 -9.62
N HIS A 21 -2.76 11.82 -10.23
CA HIS A 21 -1.54 11.37 -9.53
C HIS A 21 -0.85 12.51 -8.78
N LYS A 22 -0.98 13.75 -9.22
CA LYS A 22 -0.43 14.91 -8.53
C LYS A 22 -1.22 15.33 -7.30
N ASN A 23 -2.43 14.81 -7.12
CA ASN A 23 -3.35 15.17 -6.05
C ASN A 23 -4.01 13.94 -5.40
N LEU A 24 -3.20 12.96 -5.01
CA LEU A 24 -3.65 11.69 -4.42
C LEU A 24 -4.23 11.86 -3.00
N ILE A 25 -3.71 12.83 -2.22
CA ILE A 25 -3.99 12.96 -0.80
C ILE A 25 -5.49 13.07 -0.48
N PRO A 26 -6.30 13.90 -1.17
CA PRO A 26 -7.74 13.97 -0.90
C PRO A 26 -8.46 12.65 -1.14
N PHE A 27 -8.10 11.91 -2.19
CA PHE A 27 -8.67 10.60 -2.48
C PHE A 27 -8.34 9.59 -1.37
N VAL A 28 -7.06 9.51 -1.00
CA VAL A 28 -6.61 8.64 0.10
C VAL A 28 -7.33 8.96 1.40
N GLN A 29 -7.40 10.24 1.78
CA GLN A 29 -8.08 10.67 3.01
C GLN A 29 -9.58 10.36 3.02
N LEU A 30 -10.23 10.43 1.86
CA LEU A 30 -11.64 10.12 1.74
C LEU A 30 -11.91 8.63 1.94
N TYR A 31 -11.15 7.76 1.24
CA TYR A 31 -11.45 6.34 1.18
C TYR A 31 -10.83 5.53 2.31
N ILE A 32 -9.68 5.96 2.87
CA ILE A 32 -9.08 5.31 4.05
C ILE A 32 -9.97 5.45 5.31
N ARG A 33 -10.95 6.35 5.31
CA ARG A 33 -11.90 6.57 6.41
C ARG A 33 -13.26 5.90 6.19
N LYS A 34 -13.51 5.32 5.02
CA LYS A 34 -14.76 4.58 4.77
C LYS A 34 -14.76 3.27 5.57
N ARG A 35 -15.87 2.96 6.24
CA ARG A 35 -16.01 1.74 7.06
C ARG A 35 -16.16 0.50 6.17
N THR A 36 -15.06 0.06 5.59
CA THR A 36 -14.95 -1.10 4.71
C THR A 36 -14.14 -2.20 5.37
N ILE A 37 -14.06 -3.39 4.75
CA ILE A 37 -13.23 -4.49 5.24
C ILE A 37 -11.74 -4.07 5.19
N SER A 38 -11.30 -3.45 4.11
CA SER A 38 -9.93 -2.95 3.96
C SER A 38 -9.57 -1.90 5.01
N PHE A 39 -10.49 -0.97 5.32
CA PHE A 39 -10.35 -0.03 6.43
C PHE A 39 -10.12 -0.75 7.76
N LEU A 40 -11.01 -1.68 8.09
CA LEU A 40 -10.94 -2.38 9.38
C LEU A 40 -9.63 -3.16 9.51
N PHE A 41 -9.24 -3.87 8.46
CA PHE A 41 -7.99 -4.62 8.43
C PHE A 41 -6.78 -3.70 8.62
N TYR A 42 -6.68 -2.61 7.84
CA TYR A 42 -5.58 -1.65 7.91
C TYR A 42 -5.40 -1.08 9.33
N TYR A 43 -6.46 -0.57 9.91
CA TYR A 43 -6.39 0.02 11.25
C TYR A 43 -6.14 -1.03 12.35
N SER A 44 -6.69 -2.24 12.22
CA SER A 44 -6.45 -3.32 13.17
C SER A 44 -5.00 -3.77 13.18
N VAL A 45 -4.37 -3.93 12.00
CA VAL A 45 -2.95 -4.28 11.90
C VAL A 45 -2.07 -3.19 12.50
N ASN A 46 -2.30 -1.93 12.16
CA ASN A 46 -1.49 -0.83 12.69
C ASN A 46 -1.68 -0.67 14.22
N LEU A 47 -2.90 -0.82 14.73
CA LEU A 47 -3.16 -0.81 16.17
C LEU A 47 -2.44 -1.96 16.88
N PHE A 48 -2.51 -3.17 16.33
CA PHE A 48 -1.78 -4.33 16.86
C PHE A 48 -0.27 -4.07 16.92
N LEU A 49 0.33 -3.52 15.87
CA LEU A 49 1.75 -3.19 15.83
C LEU A 49 2.14 -2.13 16.85
N VAL A 50 1.31 -1.11 17.05
CA VAL A 50 1.51 -0.12 18.11
C VAL A 50 1.50 -0.79 19.50
N CYS A 51 0.52 -1.64 19.78
CA CYS A 51 0.46 -2.38 21.05
C CYS A 51 1.67 -3.29 21.21
N TRP A 52 2.13 -3.93 20.13
CA TRP A 52 3.32 -4.79 20.17
C TRP A 52 4.59 -3.98 20.45
N ILE A 53 4.77 -2.82 19.80
CA ILE A 53 5.89 -1.91 20.08
C ILE A 53 5.89 -1.50 21.58
N ILE A 54 4.75 -1.07 22.11
CA ILE A 54 4.62 -0.67 23.51
C ILE A 54 5.00 -1.83 24.45
N LEU A 55 4.52 -3.03 24.17
CA LEU A 55 4.86 -4.23 24.93
C LEU A 55 6.36 -4.51 24.91
N GLN A 56 6.99 -4.46 23.72
CA GLN A 56 8.43 -4.70 23.59
C GLN A 56 9.25 -3.67 24.36
N PHE A 57 8.89 -2.39 24.30
CA PHE A 57 9.55 -1.35 25.09
C PHE A 57 9.39 -1.58 26.60
N TYR A 58 8.22 -1.96 27.05
CA TYR A 58 7.97 -2.29 28.45
C TYR A 58 8.85 -3.44 28.93
N LEU A 59 8.91 -4.54 28.19
CA LEU A 59 9.73 -5.71 28.51
C LEU A 59 11.22 -5.38 28.53
N MET A 60 11.73 -4.62 27.56
CA MET A 60 13.12 -4.20 27.50
C MET A 60 13.48 -3.21 28.59
N SER A 61 12.61 -2.27 28.93
CA SER A 61 12.83 -1.34 30.04
C SER A 61 12.93 -2.06 31.37
N SER A 62 12.09 -3.10 31.59
CA SER A 62 12.07 -3.88 32.82
C SER A 62 13.27 -4.81 32.97
N SER A 63 13.84 -5.31 31.86
CA SER A 63 14.95 -6.29 31.89
C SER A 63 16.33 -5.67 31.75
N SER A 64 16.49 -4.60 30.99
CA SER A 64 17.81 -4.10 30.57
C SER A 64 18.01 -2.60 30.81
N GLY A 65 17.00 -1.89 31.33
CA GLY A 65 17.10 -0.45 31.64
C GLY A 65 17.39 0.41 30.42
N ILE A 66 16.74 0.15 29.25
CA ILE A 66 16.97 0.93 28.05
C ILE A 66 16.72 2.40 28.30
N SER A 67 17.70 3.24 27.94
CA SER A 67 17.52 4.69 27.95
C SER A 67 16.54 5.16 26.87
N ILE A 68 15.82 6.23 27.14
CA ILE A 68 14.91 6.87 26.17
C ILE A 68 15.65 7.23 24.86
N GLY A 69 16.90 7.72 24.96
CA GLY A 69 17.72 8.07 23.80
C GLY A 69 18.04 6.85 22.92
N HIS A 70 18.32 5.70 23.53
CA HIS A 70 18.57 4.47 22.79
C HIS A 70 17.30 4.00 22.05
N GLY A 71 16.15 3.98 22.73
CA GLY A 71 14.87 3.66 22.09
C GLY A 71 14.52 4.58 20.91
N PHE A 72 14.82 5.87 21.03
CA PHE A 72 14.64 6.83 19.94
C PHE A 72 15.53 6.50 18.72
N ASN A 73 16.80 6.11 18.95
CA ASN A 73 17.69 5.69 17.86
C ASN A 73 17.16 4.45 17.11
N LEU A 74 16.66 3.46 17.84
CA LEU A 74 16.09 2.25 17.23
C LEU A 74 14.86 2.58 16.38
N ALA A 75 13.96 3.43 16.89
CA ALA A 75 12.81 3.92 16.15
C ALA A 75 13.22 4.68 14.87
N SER A 76 14.19 5.58 14.99
CA SER A 76 14.70 6.38 13.86
C SER A 76 15.32 5.49 12.78
N ASN A 77 16.08 4.47 13.16
CA ASN A 77 16.63 3.49 12.22
C ASN A 77 15.52 2.70 11.53
N GLY A 78 14.49 2.27 12.26
CA GLY A 78 13.35 1.57 11.69
C GLY A 78 12.58 2.41 10.68
N ILE A 79 12.36 3.68 10.98
CA ILE A 79 11.74 4.64 10.05
C ILE A 79 12.62 4.80 8.80
N LEU A 80 13.93 5.00 8.97
CA LEU A 80 14.87 5.12 7.86
C LEU A 80 14.81 3.90 6.94
N PHE A 81 14.84 2.68 7.49
CA PHE A 81 14.76 1.46 6.70
C PHE A 81 13.43 1.35 5.96
N ALA A 82 12.31 1.76 6.54
CA ALA A 82 11.03 1.77 5.86
C ALA A 82 11.06 2.69 4.62
N PHE A 83 11.69 3.86 4.70
CA PHE A 83 11.88 4.74 3.53
C PHE A 83 12.81 4.15 2.47
N LEU A 84 13.87 3.45 2.89
CA LEU A 84 14.77 2.77 1.96
C LEU A 84 14.12 1.60 1.22
N ILE A 85 13.06 1.03 1.77
CA ILE A 85 12.28 -0.06 1.17
C ILE A 85 11.28 0.45 0.11
N ILE A 86 10.96 1.75 0.03
CA ILE A 86 9.97 2.28 -0.92
C ILE A 86 10.24 1.84 -2.38
N PRO A 87 11.46 1.91 -2.93
CA PRO A 87 11.68 1.43 -4.30
C PRO A 87 11.38 -0.06 -4.49
N LEU A 88 11.62 -0.89 -3.47
CA LEU A 88 11.26 -2.31 -3.48
C LEU A 88 9.74 -2.49 -3.45
N HIS A 89 9.03 -1.70 -2.63
CA HIS A 89 7.57 -1.69 -2.54
C HIS A 89 6.95 -1.44 -3.92
N GLU A 90 7.36 -0.37 -4.60
CA GLU A 90 6.88 -0.05 -5.96
C GLU A 90 7.30 -1.11 -6.99
N GLY A 91 8.49 -1.68 -6.83
CA GLY A 91 8.96 -2.79 -7.67
C GLY A 91 8.04 -4.02 -7.57
N ILE A 92 7.53 -4.32 -6.37
CA ILE A 92 6.59 -5.43 -6.16
C ILE A 92 5.24 -5.16 -6.82
N HIS A 93 4.70 -3.92 -6.75
CA HIS A 93 3.52 -3.54 -7.53
C HIS A 93 3.73 -3.77 -9.04
N ALA A 94 4.87 -3.30 -9.58
CA ALA A 94 5.18 -3.49 -10.99
C ALA A 94 5.29 -4.98 -11.37
N LEU A 95 5.87 -5.82 -10.52
CA LEU A 95 5.94 -7.26 -10.72
C LEU A 95 4.56 -7.91 -10.65
N ALA A 96 3.70 -7.51 -9.71
CA ALA A 96 2.34 -7.98 -9.59
C ALA A 96 1.52 -7.63 -10.85
N TYR A 97 1.61 -6.41 -11.35
CA TYR A 97 1.00 -6.01 -12.62
C TYR A 97 1.50 -6.86 -13.80
N LYS A 98 2.82 -7.09 -13.89
CA LYS A 98 3.38 -7.95 -14.95
C LYS A 98 2.89 -9.37 -14.87
N SER A 99 2.77 -9.94 -13.66
CA SER A 99 2.25 -11.31 -13.47
C SER A 99 0.79 -11.46 -13.94
N LEU A 100 0.03 -10.36 -13.93
CA LEU A 100 -1.33 -10.30 -14.42
C LEU A 100 -1.44 -9.95 -15.92
N GLY A 101 -0.30 -9.75 -16.58
CA GLY A 101 -0.21 -9.54 -18.03
C GLY A 101 -0.05 -8.09 -18.48
N ALA A 102 0.30 -7.17 -17.57
CA ALA A 102 0.66 -5.80 -17.95
C ALA A 102 1.94 -5.79 -18.81
N VAL A 103 1.86 -5.19 -20.00
CA VAL A 103 2.99 -5.14 -20.94
C VAL A 103 3.96 -4.03 -20.58
N LYS A 104 3.44 -2.86 -20.19
CA LYS A 104 4.23 -1.67 -19.88
C LYS A 104 4.03 -1.27 -18.44
N THR A 105 5.12 -1.29 -17.66
CA THR A 105 5.15 -0.74 -16.31
C THR A 105 6.18 0.36 -16.24
N SER A 106 5.87 1.42 -15.51
CA SER A 106 6.77 2.55 -15.26
C SER A 106 6.58 3.06 -13.83
N PHE A 107 7.41 4.00 -13.42
CA PHE A 107 7.32 4.61 -12.10
C PHE A 107 7.11 6.12 -12.28
N ASP A 108 6.19 6.68 -11.51
CA ASP A 108 6.07 8.12 -11.30
C ASP A 108 6.53 8.46 -9.89
N VAL A 109 7.49 9.39 -9.81
CA VAL A 109 8.16 9.73 -8.55
C VAL A 109 8.17 11.23 -8.39
N ASN A 110 7.61 11.71 -7.29
CA ASN A 110 7.71 13.11 -6.91
C ASN A 110 8.30 13.26 -5.51
N TRP A 111 9.58 13.56 -5.45
CA TRP A 111 10.33 13.74 -4.20
C TRP A 111 9.82 14.88 -3.33
N MET A 112 9.29 15.94 -3.95
CA MET A 112 8.78 17.10 -3.20
C MET A 112 7.43 16.82 -2.52
N LYS A 113 6.62 15.95 -3.11
CA LYS A 113 5.32 15.55 -2.57
C LYS A 113 5.36 14.18 -1.87
N PHE A 114 6.53 13.55 -1.80
CA PHE A 114 6.73 12.22 -1.20
C PHE A 114 5.75 11.16 -1.70
N TYR A 115 5.46 11.15 -3.00
CA TYR A 115 4.75 10.04 -3.59
C TYR A 115 5.64 9.26 -4.57
N PHE A 116 5.41 7.96 -4.56
CA PHE A 116 6.00 7.00 -5.47
C PHE A 116 4.85 6.14 -5.96
N LEU A 117 4.77 5.88 -7.25
CA LEU A 117 3.65 5.18 -7.85
C LEU A 117 4.15 4.28 -8.98
N ALA A 118 3.90 2.99 -8.87
CA ALA A 118 4.07 2.04 -9.97
C ALA A 118 2.86 2.13 -10.90
N ILE A 119 3.08 2.48 -12.14
CA ILE A 119 2.04 2.65 -13.16
C ILE A 119 2.10 1.47 -14.13
N ALA A 120 0.97 0.81 -14.33
CA ALA A 120 0.76 -0.15 -15.41
C ALA A 120 -0.04 0.54 -16.54
N ASP A 121 0.70 1.23 -17.42
CA ASP A 121 0.12 2.09 -18.45
C ASP A 121 -0.94 1.35 -19.29
N ARG A 122 -2.18 1.87 -19.24
CA ARG A 122 -3.37 1.37 -19.97
C ARG A 122 -3.75 -0.10 -19.69
N PHE A 123 -3.26 -0.67 -18.60
CA PHE A 123 -3.64 -2.00 -18.17
C PHE A 123 -4.92 -1.96 -17.35
N VAL A 124 -6.01 -2.49 -17.91
CA VAL A 124 -7.30 -2.56 -17.22
C VAL A 124 -7.26 -3.68 -16.19
N ALA A 125 -7.18 -3.30 -14.93
CA ALA A 125 -7.24 -4.21 -13.80
C ALA A 125 -8.69 -4.36 -13.33
N SER A 126 -9.16 -5.60 -13.30
CA SER A 126 -10.49 -5.95 -12.81
C SER A 126 -10.55 -5.89 -11.27
N ARG A 127 -11.78 -5.90 -10.74
CA ARG A 127 -12.05 -6.02 -9.30
C ARG A 127 -11.35 -7.21 -8.61
N ARG A 128 -11.07 -8.30 -9.34
CA ARG A 128 -10.38 -9.47 -8.79
C ARG A 128 -8.86 -9.35 -8.86
N GLU A 129 -8.36 -8.61 -9.82
CA GLU A 129 -6.92 -8.45 -10.06
C GLU A 129 -6.31 -7.31 -9.26
N PHE A 130 -7.03 -6.19 -9.15
CA PHE A 130 -6.53 -5.01 -8.46
C PHE A 130 -6.13 -5.27 -7.00
N PRO A 131 -6.91 -6.02 -6.17
CA PRO A 131 -6.50 -6.34 -4.81
C PRO A 131 -5.20 -7.15 -4.73
N ILE A 132 -4.91 -8.02 -5.72
CA ILE A 132 -3.65 -8.77 -5.77
C ILE A 132 -2.48 -7.80 -5.89
N VAL A 133 -2.59 -6.80 -6.78
CA VAL A 133 -1.56 -5.78 -6.96
C VAL A 133 -1.41 -4.94 -5.69
N ALA A 134 -2.51 -4.41 -5.16
CA ALA A 134 -2.50 -3.48 -4.04
C ALA A 134 -1.98 -4.12 -2.73
N ILE A 135 -2.26 -5.41 -2.49
CA ILE A 135 -1.82 -6.12 -1.27
C ILE A 135 -0.40 -6.67 -1.40
N ALA A 136 0.10 -6.93 -2.62
CA ALA A 136 1.36 -7.65 -2.82
C ALA A 136 2.55 -7.07 -2.04
N PRO A 137 2.87 -5.76 -2.08
CA PRO A 137 4.01 -5.22 -1.32
C PRO A 137 3.78 -5.32 0.18
N PHE A 138 2.57 -4.98 0.65
CA PHE A 138 2.21 -5.11 2.06
C PHE A 138 2.47 -6.53 2.57
N ALA A 139 1.96 -7.55 1.89
CA ALA A 139 2.09 -8.94 2.30
C ALA A 139 3.55 -9.42 2.24
N PHE A 140 4.23 -9.18 1.13
CA PHE A 140 5.59 -9.69 0.89
C PHE A 140 6.62 -9.05 1.83
N ILE A 141 6.62 -7.72 1.92
CA ILE A 141 7.57 -6.98 2.76
C ILE A 141 7.28 -7.24 4.25
N SER A 142 6.00 -7.24 4.67
CA SER A 142 5.67 -7.54 6.06
C SER A 142 6.09 -8.94 6.47
N LEU A 143 5.95 -9.94 5.58
CA LEU A 143 6.43 -11.29 5.85
C LEU A 143 7.95 -11.32 6.05
N ILE A 144 8.73 -10.66 5.19
CA ILE A 144 10.19 -10.58 5.34
C ILE A 144 10.57 -9.89 6.65
N LEU A 145 9.93 -8.76 6.98
CA LEU A 145 10.23 -8.02 8.20
C LEU A 145 9.86 -8.80 9.46
N LEU A 146 8.76 -9.57 9.42
CA LEU A 146 8.43 -10.51 10.51
C LEU A 146 9.47 -11.62 10.66
N VAL A 147 9.94 -12.21 9.57
CA VAL A 147 11.02 -13.20 9.62
C VAL A 147 12.27 -12.57 10.24
N LEU A 148 12.68 -11.38 9.80
CA LEU A 148 13.83 -10.66 10.36
C LEU A 148 13.65 -10.38 11.86
N TYR A 149 12.46 -9.98 12.27
CA TYR A 149 12.14 -9.81 13.70
C TYR A 149 12.36 -11.07 14.51
N PHE A 150 11.97 -12.26 14.03
CA PHE A 150 12.08 -13.50 14.78
C PHE A 150 13.47 -14.15 14.72
N VAL A 151 14.24 -13.91 13.65
CA VAL A 151 15.60 -14.50 13.52
C VAL A 151 16.70 -13.63 14.13
N THR A 152 16.42 -12.36 14.41
CA THR A 152 17.38 -11.45 15.06
C THR A 152 17.04 -11.27 16.54
N THR A 153 17.97 -10.70 17.31
CA THR A 153 17.82 -10.47 18.74
C THR A 153 18.21 -9.04 19.12
N GLY A 154 17.79 -8.60 20.31
CA GLY A 154 18.18 -7.31 20.87
C GLY A 154 17.66 -6.12 20.05
N ASP A 155 18.53 -5.16 19.80
CA ASP A 155 18.20 -3.88 19.12
C ASP A 155 17.58 -4.07 17.73
N TRP A 156 18.03 -5.11 17.01
CA TRP A 156 17.52 -5.41 15.68
C TRP A 156 16.04 -5.79 15.67
N GLN A 157 15.57 -6.50 16.69
CA GLN A 157 14.15 -6.85 16.80
C GLN A 157 13.29 -5.58 16.86
N ILE A 158 13.69 -4.62 17.69
CA ILE A 158 12.97 -3.35 17.82
C ILE A 158 13.05 -2.56 16.51
N THR A 159 14.22 -2.49 15.91
CA THR A 159 14.42 -1.80 14.62
C THR A 159 13.51 -2.39 13.53
N TRP A 160 13.46 -3.72 13.38
CA TRP A 160 12.58 -4.37 12.40
C TRP A 160 11.09 -4.18 12.71
N LEU A 161 10.73 -4.15 13.99
CA LEU A 161 9.35 -3.89 14.41
C LEU A 161 8.91 -2.45 14.05
N PHE A 162 9.78 -1.46 14.24
CA PHE A 162 9.53 -0.09 13.78
C PHE A 162 9.51 0.02 12.27
N THR A 163 10.38 -0.71 11.57
CA THR A 163 10.37 -0.77 10.10
C THR A 163 9.05 -1.33 9.61
N LEU A 164 8.58 -2.43 10.21
CA LEU A 164 7.31 -3.06 9.88
C LEU A 164 6.13 -2.11 10.11
N PHE A 165 6.07 -1.46 11.27
CA PHE A 165 5.01 -0.51 11.59
C PHE A 165 4.99 0.68 10.61
N THR A 166 6.17 1.28 10.36
CA THR A 166 6.26 2.42 9.44
C THR A 166 5.89 2.02 8.02
N HIS A 167 6.37 0.86 7.53
CA HIS A 167 6.00 0.33 6.22
C HIS A 167 4.49 0.10 6.12
N THR A 168 3.86 -0.57 7.09
CA THR A 168 2.41 -0.83 7.06
C THR A 168 1.60 0.47 7.13
N ALA A 169 2.05 1.47 7.89
CA ALA A 169 1.42 2.78 7.92
C ALA A 169 1.52 3.50 6.57
N CYS A 170 2.65 3.40 5.88
CA CYS A 170 2.86 3.97 4.54
C CYS A 170 2.01 3.30 3.45
N CYS A 171 1.54 2.05 3.64
CA CYS A 171 0.60 1.38 2.72
C CYS A 171 -0.82 2.01 2.72
N SER A 172 -1.02 3.14 3.39
CA SER A 172 -2.33 3.81 3.46
C SER A 172 -2.95 4.13 2.10
N GLY A 173 -2.14 4.43 1.07
CA GLY A 173 -2.58 4.64 -0.30
C GLY A 173 -3.21 3.39 -0.90
N ASP A 174 -2.54 2.25 -0.80
CA ASP A 174 -3.02 0.97 -1.31
C ASP A 174 -4.32 0.55 -0.62
N PHE A 175 -4.37 0.69 0.72
CA PHE A 175 -5.58 0.39 1.47
C PHE A 175 -6.72 1.37 1.22
N ALA A 176 -6.46 2.62 0.87
CA ALA A 176 -7.48 3.56 0.43
C ALA A 176 -8.09 3.14 -0.91
N LEU A 177 -7.26 2.70 -1.86
CA LEU A 177 -7.71 2.17 -3.14
C LEU A 177 -8.50 0.87 -2.96
N LEU A 178 -8.06 -0.05 -2.11
CA LEU A 178 -8.83 -1.25 -1.76
C LEU A 178 -10.18 -0.88 -1.12
N SER A 179 -10.18 0.09 -0.20
CA SER A 179 -11.39 0.59 0.43
C SER A 179 -12.34 1.24 -0.59
N TYR A 180 -11.83 1.86 -1.65
CA TYR A 180 -12.63 2.36 -2.76
C TYR A 180 -13.38 1.21 -3.47
N PHE A 181 -12.67 0.11 -3.78
CA PHE A 181 -13.29 -1.08 -4.39
C PHE A 181 -14.29 -1.76 -3.46
N ASP A 182 -14.00 -1.85 -2.17
CA ASP A 182 -14.91 -2.38 -1.17
C ASP A 182 -16.18 -1.54 -1.04
N PHE A 183 -16.03 -0.21 -1.04
CA PHE A 183 -17.15 0.72 -0.94
C PHE A 183 -18.13 0.61 -2.11
N HIS A 184 -17.63 0.25 -3.30
CA HIS A 184 -18.42 0.02 -4.51
C HIS A 184 -18.66 -1.48 -4.74
N SER A 185 -18.86 -2.26 -3.66
CA SER A 185 -18.99 -3.72 -3.74
C SER A 185 -20.24 -4.23 -4.46
N ASP A 186 -21.20 -3.38 -4.67
CA ASP A 186 -22.44 -3.63 -5.41
C ASP A 186 -22.30 -3.53 -6.95
N LYS A 187 -21.09 -3.25 -7.45
CA LYS A 187 -20.82 -3.01 -8.87
C LYS A 187 -19.59 -3.76 -9.35
N GLU A 188 -19.58 -4.10 -10.63
CA GLU A 188 -18.36 -4.52 -11.29
C GLU A 188 -17.47 -3.29 -11.51
N MET A 189 -16.27 -3.32 -10.92
CA MET A 189 -15.32 -2.21 -10.98
C MET A 189 -14.07 -2.62 -11.74
N VAL A 190 -13.58 -1.71 -12.57
CA VAL A 190 -12.25 -1.81 -13.20
C VAL A 190 -11.52 -0.49 -13.07
N THR A 191 -10.19 -0.54 -13.10
CA THR A 191 -9.34 0.65 -13.10
C THR A 191 -8.19 0.49 -14.07
N TYR A 192 -7.71 1.59 -14.60
CA TYR A 192 -6.44 1.65 -15.32
C TYR A 192 -5.77 2.99 -15.09
N ASP A 193 -4.45 3.01 -15.24
CA ASP A 193 -3.64 4.22 -15.20
C ASP A 193 -3.35 4.70 -16.62
N ASP A 194 -3.43 6.00 -16.83
CA ASP A 194 -2.98 6.66 -18.04
C ASP A 194 -1.77 7.53 -17.72
N ARG A 195 -0.60 7.07 -18.19
CA ARG A 195 0.65 7.78 -17.97
C ARG A 195 0.71 9.14 -18.69
N LEU A 196 0.02 9.30 -19.81
CA LEU A 196 0.07 10.54 -20.58
C LEU A 196 -0.69 11.66 -19.88
N THR A 197 -1.85 11.33 -19.30
CA THR A 197 -2.65 12.30 -18.52
C THR A 197 -2.19 12.42 -17.08
N GLY A 198 -1.50 11.38 -16.54
CA GLY A 198 -1.12 11.30 -15.13
C GLY A 198 -2.34 11.07 -14.24
N GLU A 199 -3.28 10.26 -14.69
CA GLU A 199 -4.53 9.98 -14.00
C GLU A 199 -4.79 8.48 -13.92
N SER A 200 -5.43 8.06 -12.81
CA SER A 200 -6.07 6.75 -12.70
C SER A 200 -7.57 6.90 -12.93
N TRP A 201 -8.10 6.07 -13.80
CA TRP A 201 -9.51 6.05 -14.18
C TRP A 201 -10.21 4.87 -13.56
N PHE A 202 -11.35 5.11 -12.96
CA PHE A 202 -12.21 4.10 -12.36
C PHE A 202 -13.51 4.01 -13.15
N TYR A 203 -13.86 2.80 -13.54
CA TYR A 203 -15.08 2.51 -14.28
C TYR A 203 -15.94 1.51 -13.52
N LYS A 204 -17.24 1.64 -13.62
CA LYS A 204 -18.22 0.79 -12.98
C LYS A 204 -19.25 0.28 -13.98
N LYS A 205 -19.79 -0.89 -13.70
CA LYS A 205 -20.92 -1.48 -14.40
C LYS A 205 -21.84 -2.17 -13.40
N PRO A 206 -23.19 -2.11 -13.54
CA PRO A 206 -24.09 -2.94 -12.75
C PRO A 206 -23.77 -4.43 -12.96
N PHE A 207 -23.93 -5.25 -11.92
CA PHE A 207 -23.81 -6.71 -12.04
C PHE A 207 -24.94 -7.28 -12.88
#